data_2e659a51aeb62036ec485d81c1544511
#
_entry.id   2e659a51aeb62036ec485d81c1544511
#
_cell.length_a   1.000
_cell.length_b   1.000
_cell.length_c   1.000
_cell.angle_alpha   90.00
_cell.angle_beta   90.00
_cell.angle_gamma   90.00
#
_symmetry.space_group_name_H-M   'P 1'
#
loop_
_entity.id
_entity.type
_entity.pdbx_description
1 polymer ?
#
loop_
_entity_poly.entity_id
_entity_poly.type
_entity_poly.pdbx_seq_one_letter_code
_entity_poly.pdbx_strand_id
1 'polypeptide(L)'
;MVAEKVLHFQGKNRDLGQLSQQIVQQLQTEGYKVQSTNAPVGTVIQAQKAGILRDIIAADRAFSIVLAGDPNDFTIHIGIGKWIQNIGVAAVEVLLLSTLFLAVDVPEMLWTVHVENGIAKQITQIVG
;
A
#
# COMPACT_ATOMS: atom_id res chain seq x y z
N MET A 1 10.26 -3.20 -16.00
CA MET A 1 8.94 -2.63 -15.69
C MET A 1 8.95 -2.09 -14.26
N VAL A 2 8.49 -0.86 -14.06
CA VAL A 2 8.36 -0.30 -12.73
C VAL A 2 7.09 -0.87 -12.10
N ALA A 3 7.21 -1.41 -10.89
CA ALA A 3 6.10 -2.06 -10.21
C ALA A 3 5.24 -1.05 -9.47
N GLU A 4 4.12 -0.64 -10.07
CA GLU A 4 3.14 0.20 -9.40
C GLU A 4 1.74 -0.04 -9.96
N LYS A 5 0.73 0.24 -9.14
CA LYS A 5 -0.66 0.12 -9.50
C LYS A 5 -1.43 1.29 -8.90
N VAL A 6 -2.24 1.96 -9.72
CA VAL A 6 -3.08 3.07 -9.27
C VAL A 6 -4.55 2.69 -9.47
N LEU A 7 -5.33 2.82 -8.40
CA LEU A 7 -6.78 2.59 -8.41
C LEU A 7 -7.47 3.93 -8.14
N HIS A 8 -8.41 4.30 -8.99
CA HIS A 8 -9.18 5.53 -8.83
C HIS A 8 -10.65 5.20 -8.63
N PHE A 9 -11.25 5.74 -7.57
CA PHE A 9 -12.64 5.48 -7.21
C PHE A 9 -13.40 6.81 -7.13
N GLN A 10 -14.58 6.85 -7.75
CA GLN A 10 -15.46 8.00 -7.70
C GLN A 10 -16.86 7.57 -7.28
N GLY A 11 -17.53 8.43 -6.50
CA GLY A 11 -18.92 8.19 -6.11
C GLY A 11 -19.13 7.08 -5.10
N LYS A 12 -18.08 6.63 -4.40
CA LYS A 12 -18.19 5.53 -3.43
C LYS A 12 -18.61 5.98 -2.04
N ASN A 13 -18.44 7.26 -1.72
CA ASN A 13 -18.79 7.83 -0.42
C ASN A 13 -18.20 7.00 0.75
N ARG A 14 -16.89 6.79 0.73
CA ARG A 14 -16.19 6.01 1.76
C ARG A 14 -15.36 6.92 2.65
N ASP A 15 -15.46 6.72 3.96
CA ASP A 15 -14.55 7.34 4.91
C ASP A 15 -13.16 6.72 4.74
N LEU A 16 -12.16 7.53 4.36
CA LEU A 16 -10.83 7.02 4.06
C LEU A 16 -10.12 6.46 5.29
N GLY A 17 -10.36 7.04 6.47
CA GLY A 17 -9.81 6.49 7.70
C GLY A 17 -10.36 5.10 8.01
N GLN A 18 -11.66 4.93 7.86
CA GLN A 18 -12.33 3.65 8.06
C GLN A 18 -11.90 2.63 7.00
N LEU A 19 -11.81 3.07 5.75
CA LEU A 19 -11.36 2.24 4.65
C LEU A 19 -9.92 1.73 4.88
N SER A 20 -9.02 2.62 5.34
CA SER A 20 -7.65 2.22 5.62
C SER A 20 -7.58 1.16 6.72
N GLN A 21 -8.42 1.27 7.76
CA GLN A 21 -8.48 0.27 8.82
C GLN A 21 -8.97 -1.09 8.28
N GLN A 22 -9.94 -1.09 7.38
CA GLN A 22 -10.43 -2.31 6.77
C GLN A 22 -9.33 -2.98 5.93
N ILE A 23 -8.56 -2.19 5.19
CA ILE A 23 -7.44 -2.71 4.40
C ILE A 23 -6.37 -3.31 5.32
N VAL A 24 -6.01 -2.60 6.40
CA VAL A 24 -5.04 -3.08 7.38
C VAL A 24 -5.49 -4.42 7.96
N GLN A 25 -6.74 -4.51 8.40
CA GLN A 25 -7.28 -5.74 8.98
C GLN A 25 -7.26 -6.90 7.99
N GLN A 26 -7.62 -6.65 6.74
CA GLN A 26 -7.60 -7.68 5.71
C GLN A 26 -6.19 -8.22 5.49
N LEU A 27 -5.21 -7.33 5.39
CA LEU A 27 -3.83 -7.74 5.19
C LEU A 27 -3.28 -8.50 6.40
N GLN A 28 -3.61 -8.06 7.61
CA GLN A 28 -3.21 -8.78 8.82
C GLN A 28 -3.81 -10.18 8.87
N THR A 29 -5.08 -10.32 8.48
CA THR A 29 -5.75 -11.61 8.40
C THR A 29 -5.03 -12.57 7.45
N GLU A 30 -4.42 -12.03 6.41
CA GLU A 30 -3.67 -12.83 5.43
C GLU A 30 -2.23 -13.11 5.83
N GLY A 31 -1.81 -12.66 7.02
CA GLY A 31 -0.49 -12.93 7.53
C GLY A 31 0.55 -11.85 7.26
N TYR A 32 0.13 -10.69 6.76
CA TYR A 32 1.06 -9.57 6.58
C TYR A 32 1.37 -8.89 7.91
N LYS A 33 2.62 -8.46 8.05
CA LYS A 33 3.01 -7.50 9.08
C LYS A 33 2.68 -6.12 8.52
N VAL A 34 1.79 -5.37 9.19
CA VAL A 34 1.24 -4.13 8.66
C VAL A 34 1.50 -2.97 9.61
N GLN A 35 1.82 -1.82 9.06
CA GLN A 35 1.87 -0.56 9.78
C GLN A 35 1.21 0.53 8.93
N SER A 36 0.68 1.56 9.58
CA SER A 36 0.03 2.66 8.87
C SER A 36 0.19 3.97 9.63
N THR A 37 0.07 5.08 8.89
CA THR A 37 0.08 6.42 9.47
C THR A 37 -0.66 7.38 8.55
N ASN A 38 -1.12 8.50 9.12
CA ASN A 38 -1.65 9.61 8.35
C ASN A 38 -0.53 10.62 8.09
N ALA A 39 -0.44 11.07 6.85
CA ALA A 39 0.56 12.06 6.42
C ALA A 39 -0.14 13.09 5.53
N PRO A 40 0.48 14.23 5.25
CA PRO A 40 -0.11 15.23 4.33
C PRO A 40 -0.40 14.66 2.94
N VAL A 41 0.35 13.66 2.50
CA VAL A 41 0.13 12.97 1.22
C VAL A 41 -1.09 12.05 1.26
N GLY A 42 -1.62 11.75 2.44
CA GLY A 42 -2.74 10.84 2.64
C GLY A 42 -2.44 9.78 3.69
N THR A 43 -3.27 8.75 3.77
CA THR A 43 -3.03 7.63 4.67
C THR A 43 -2.07 6.65 4.00
N VAL A 44 -0.99 6.31 4.71
CA VAL A 44 0.04 5.40 4.21
C VAL A 44 -0.04 4.08 4.96
N ILE A 45 -0.06 2.98 4.21
CA ILE A 45 -0.05 1.63 4.76
C ILE A 45 1.17 0.91 4.17
N GLN A 46 1.92 0.22 5.03
CA GLN A 46 3.01 -0.64 4.58
C GLN A 46 2.78 -2.06 5.07
N ALA A 47 2.99 -3.02 4.19
CA ALA A 47 2.75 -4.43 4.47
C ALA A 47 3.94 -5.27 4.01
N GLN A 48 4.40 -6.15 4.90
CA GLN A 48 5.45 -7.13 4.62
C GLN A 48 4.94 -8.53 4.90
N LYS A 49 5.36 -9.48 4.07
CA LYS A 49 5.08 -10.88 4.32
C LYS A 49 6.32 -11.69 3.95
N ALA A 50 6.89 -12.39 4.93
CA ALA A 50 8.03 -13.26 4.70
C ALA A 50 7.71 -14.30 3.62
N GLY A 51 8.65 -14.59 2.76
CA GLY A 51 8.44 -15.49 1.64
C GLY A 51 8.09 -14.79 0.35
N ILE A 52 7.10 -13.91 0.34
CA ILE A 52 6.74 -13.17 -0.86
C ILE A 52 7.78 -12.09 -1.16
N LEU A 53 8.05 -11.22 -0.19
CA LEU A 53 8.96 -10.09 -0.42
C LEU A 53 10.41 -10.55 -0.54
N ARG A 54 10.78 -11.62 0.17
CA ARG A 54 12.14 -12.16 0.08
C ARG A 54 12.45 -12.66 -1.32
N ASP A 55 11.46 -13.26 -1.99
CA ASP A 55 11.64 -13.83 -3.33
C ASP A 55 11.56 -12.80 -4.44
N ILE A 56 10.87 -11.67 -4.18
CA ILE A 56 10.62 -10.64 -5.20
C ILE A 56 11.59 -9.48 -5.04
N ILE A 57 11.83 -9.04 -3.81
CA ILE A 57 12.60 -7.84 -3.49
C ILE A 57 13.43 -8.07 -2.23
N ALA A 58 14.29 -7.10 -1.92
CA ALA A 58 15.11 -7.17 -0.72
C ALA A 58 14.26 -7.22 0.56
N ALA A 59 14.80 -7.81 1.62
CA ALA A 59 14.07 -8.04 2.86
C ALA A 59 13.63 -6.76 3.60
N ASP A 60 14.24 -5.62 3.28
CA ASP A 60 13.88 -4.33 3.87
C ASP A 60 12.79 -3.58 3.10
N ARG A 61 12.21 -4.21 2.07
CA ARG A 61 11.16 -3.62 1.26
C ARG A 61 9.77 -3.99 1.79
N ALA A 62 8.77 -3.22 1.37
CA ALA A 62 7.38 -3.45 1.74
C ALA A 62 6.47 -3.03 0.60
N PHE A 63 5.29 -3.66 0.52
CA PHE A 63 4.22 -3.09 -0.28
C PHE A 63 3.77 -1.80 0.40
N SER A 64 3.78 -0.71 -0.34
CA SER A 64 3.42 0.61 0.17
C SER A 64 2.14 1.06 -0.52
N ILE A 65 1.14 1.45 0.28
CA ILE A 65 -0.20 1.77 -0.21
C ILE A 65 -0.55 3.16 0.32
N VAL A 66 -0.92 4.07 -0.59
CA VAL A 66 -1.34 5.42 -0.21
C VAL A 66 -2.78 5.64 -0.64
N LEU A 67 -3.62 6.03 0.34
CA LEU A 67 -4.99 6.46 0.10
C LEU A 67 -5.03 7.99 0.18
N ALA A 68 -5.42 8.65 -0.90
CA ALA A 68 -5.45 10.11 -0.95
C ALA A 68 -6.67 10.62 -1.71
N GLY A 69 -7.23 11.75 -1.27
CA GLY A 69 -8.37 12.39 -1.90
C GLY A 69 -9.53 12.57 -0.95
N ASP A 70 -10.73 12.59 -1.52
CA ASP A 70 -11.99 12.78 -0.79
C ASP A 70 -12.84 11.51 -0.79
N PRO A 71 -13.82 11.40 0.12
CA PRO A 71 -14.66 10.19 0.20
C PRO A 71 -15.32 9.79 -1.12
N ASN A 72 -15.68 10.76 -1.96
CA ASN A 72 -16.33 10.50 -3.25
C ASN A 72 -15.38 10.55 -4.44
N ASP A 73 -14.10 10.83 -4.20
CA ASP A 73 -13.11 10.89 -5.28
C ASP A 73 -11.73 10.69 -4.66
N PHE A 74 -11.27 9.45 -4.63
CA PHE A 74 -9.99 9.13 -4.03
C PHE A 74 -9.18 8.16 -4.89
N THR A 75 -7.88 8.17 -4.67
CA THR A 75 -6.92 7.29 -5.35
C THR A 75 -6.23 6.40 -4.34
N ILE A 76 -5.96 5.16 -4.73
CA ILE A 76 -5.15 4.23 -3.96
C ILE A 76 -3.96 3.86 -4.83
N HIS A 77 -2.77 4.24 -4.39
CA HIS A 77 -1.53 3.96 -5.12
C HIS A 77 -0.79 2.83 -4.39
N ILE A 78 -0.49 1.75 -5.11
CA ILE A 78 0.19 0.57 -4.57
C ILE A 78 1.55 0.45 -5.27
N GLY A 79 2.61 0.36 -4.50
CA GLY A 79 3.95 0.20 -5.02
C GLY A 79 4.85 -0.51 -4.03
N ILE A 80 6.15 -0.47 -4.27
CA ILE A 80 7.13 -1.08 -3.40
C ILE A 80 8.07 0.01 -2.89
N GLY A 81 8.25 0.06 -1.57
CA GLY A 81 9.13 1.01 -0.92
C GLY A 81 9.91 0.36 0.20
N LYS A 82 10.73 1.14 0.89
CA LYS A 82 11.41 0.68 2.08
C LYS A 82 10.44 0.59 3.24
N TRP A 83 10.60 -0.45 4.06
CA TRP A 83 9.92 -0.50 5.35
C TRP A 83 10.44 0.64 6.22
N ILE A 84 9.55 1.53 6.65
CA ILE A 84 9.92 2.73 7.40
C ILE A 84 9.90 2.40 8.89
N GLN A 85 11.04 2.58 9.55
CA GLN A 85 11.11 2.45 10.99
C GLN A 85 10.39 3.63 11.65
N ASN A 86 9.58 3.35 12.67
CA ASN A 86 8.87 4.39 13.43
C ASN A 86 7.96 5.26 12.54
N ILE A 87 7.13 4.60 11.74
CA ILE A 87 6.28 5.27 10.75
C ILE A 87 5.36 6.34 11.35
N GLY A 88 5.05 6.27 12.64
CA GLY A 88 4.21 7.26 13.31
C GLY A 88 4.92 8.55 13.73
N VAL A 89 6.23 8.68 13.49
CA VAL A 89 7.00 9.85 13.88
C VAL A 89 6.84 10.97 12.84
N ALA A 90 6.72 12.21 13.30
CA ALA A 90 6.41 13.35 12.44
C ALA A 90 7.41 13.57 11.30
N ALA A 91 8.67 13.21 11.47
CA ALA A 91 9.70 13.36 10.44
C ALA A 91 9.50 12.43 9.23
N VAL A 92 8.55 11.53 9.31
CA VAL A 92 8.26 10.55 8.27
C VAL A 92 7.89 11.20 6.94
N GLU A 93 7.31 12.39 6.94
CA GLU A 93 6.85 13.05 5.73
C GLU A 93 7.94 13.17 4.66
N VAL A 94 9.13 13.57 5.06
CA VAL A 94 10.27 13.74 4.15
C VAL A 94 10.75 12.36 3.66
N LEU A 95 10.79 11.39 4.56
CA LEU A 95 11.22 10.03 4.23
C LEU A 95 10.23 9.36 3.30
N LEU A 96 8.92 9.57 3.51
CA LEU A 96 7.88 8.99 2.66
C LEU A 96 8.02 9.43 1.21
N LEU A 97 8.27 10.72 0.98
CA LEU A 97 8.39 11.23 -0.38
C LEU A 97 9.59 10.66 -1.14
N SER A 98 10.65 10.27 -0.42
CA SER A 98 11.88 9.78 -1.06
C SER A 98 11.97 8.26 -1.13
N THR A 99 11.28 7.53 -0.25
CA THR A 99 11.46 6.08 -0.14
C THR A 99 10.18 5.26 -0.26
N LEU A 100 9.02 5.93 -0.31
CA LEU A 100 7.73 5.25 -0.29
C LEU A 100 7.50 4.41 -1.56
N PHE A 101 7.81 4.99 -2.71
CA PHE A 101 7.67 4.29 -3.99
C PHE A 101 9.03 4.27 -4.69
N LEU A 102 9.64 3.10 -4.71
CA LEU A 102 10.94 2.90 -5.36
C LEU A 102 10.73 2.34 -6.76
N ALA A 103 11.62 2.73 -7.68
CA ALA A 103 11.65 2.13 -9.01
C ALA A 103 12.27 0.74 -8.89
N VAL A 104 11.43 -0.29 -8.80
CA VAL A 104 11.85 -1.67 -8.63
C VAL A 104 11.25 -2.50 -9.77
N ASP A 105 12.08 -3.31 -10.42
CA ASP A 105 11.59 -4.25 -11.42
C ASP A 105 11.17 -5.54 -10.74
N VAL A 106 9.91 -5.91 -10.97
CA VAL A 106 9.33 -7.16 -10.46
C VAL A 106 8.87 -7.99 -11.65
N PRO A 107 9.12 -9.29 -11.68
CA PRO A 107 8.57 -10.13 -12.74
C PRO A 107 7.07 -9.94 -12.86
N GLU A 108 6.59 -9.72 -14.08
CA GLU A 108 5.18 -9.37 -14.33
C GLU A 108 4.21 -10.40 -13.73
N MET A 109 4.54 -11.69 -13.85
CA MET A 109 3.70 -12.75 -13.30
C MET A 109 3.55 -12.62 -11.78
N LEU A 110 4.65 -12.33 -11.07
CA LEU A 110 4.61 -12.19 -9.61
C LEU A 110 3.83 -10.95 -9.20
N TRP A 111 4.00 -9.85 -9.91
CA TRP A 111 3.23 -8.63 -9.67
C TRP A 111 1.74 -8.89 -9.87
N THR A 112 1.37 -9.55 -10.96
CA THR A 112 -0.02 -9.88 -11.25
C THR A 112 -0.64 -10.75 -10.15
N VAL A 113 0.06 -11.80 -9.73
CA VAL A 113 -0.46 -12.72 -8.70
C VAL A 113 -0.58 -12.05 -7.34
N HIS A 114 0.45 -11.36 -6.89
CA HIS A 114 0.49 -10.82 -5.52
C HIS A 114 -0.16 -9.46 -5.37
N VAL A 115 -0.14 -8.64 -6.40
CA VAL A 115 -0.67 -7.28 -6.33
C VAL A 115 -1.98 -7.15 -7.10
N GLU A 116 -1.99 -7.37 -8.42
CA GLU A 116 -3.19 -7.13 -9.20
C GLU A 116 -4.34 -8.08 -8.83
N ASN A 117 -4.06 -9.37 -8.72
CA ASN A 117 -5.05 -10.39 -8.34
C ASN A 117 -5.10 -10.64 -6.84
N GLY A 118 -4.21 -10.03 -6.08
CA GLY A 118 -4.17 -10.13 -4.62
C GLY A 118 -4.60 -8.84 -3.96
N ILE A 119 -3.63 -7.99 -3.61
CA ILE A 119 -3.89 -6.77 -2.82
C ILE A 119 -4.88 -5.84 -3.51
N ALA A 120 -4.67 -5.52 -4.78
CA ALA A 120 -5.53 -4.57 -5.49
C ALA A 120 -6.96 -5.09 -5.62
N LYS A 121 -7.12 -6.36 -5.91
CA LYS A 121 -8.44 -6.98 -6.03
C LYS A 121 -9.18 -6.96 -4.70
N GLN A 122 -8.50 -7.26 -3.60
CA GLN A 122 -9.09 -7.23 -2.28
C GLN A 122 -9.49 -5.82 -1.88
N ILE A 123 -8.64 -4.83 -2.15
CA ILE A 123 -8.95 -3.42 -1.89
C ILE A 123 -10.21 -3.02 -2.67
N THR A 124 -10.30 -3.38 -3.94
CA THR A 124 -11.46 -3.08 -4.77
C THR A 124 -12.73 -3.68 -4.18
N GLN A 125 -12.65 -4.91 -3.68
CA GLN A 125 -13.79 -5.57 -3.03
C GLN A 125 -14.19 -4.87 -1.72
N ILE A 126 -13.23 -4.40 -0.95
CA ILE A 126 -13.48 -3.66 0.30
C ILE A 126 -14.16 -2.33 -0.01
N VAL A 127 -13.72 -1.63 -1.05
CA VAL A 127 -14.33 -0.36 -1.45
C VAL A 127 -15.79 -0.56 -1.89
N GLY A 128 -16.06 -1.63 -2.59
CA GLY A 128 -17.44 -1.97 -2.98
C GLY A 128 -17.88 -1.55 -4.37
#